data_fadde6e13059a9ce1310ca8d5a386631
#
_entry.id   fadde6e13059a9ce1310ca8d5a386631
#
_cell.length_a   1.000
_cell.length_b   1.000
_cell.length_c   1.000
_cell.angle_alpha   90.00
_cell.angle_beta   90.00
_cell.angle_gamma   90.00
#
_symmetry.space_group_name_H-M   'P 1'
#
loop_
_entity.id
_entity.type
_entity.pdbx_description
1 polymer ?
#
loop_
_entity_poly.entity_id
_entity_poly.type
_entity_poly.pdbx_seq_one_letter_code
_entity_poly.pdbx_strand_id
1 'polypeptide(L)'
;AKKMGYKNYVELGYHRMGRIDYDQDKVKTFRENVLNDIVPVVSRLRTENAKRLGIDDYKLYDNDVIIPGGDPVPAGGKAEIFAAAREMYHAMGEETGKFIDMMIDNDAFDVDSRKNKWGGGYCTEFPKYKQPFILANFNGTAGDVDVMTHEAGHALNAYLIADNRFALEIGCG
;
A
#
# COMPACT_ATOMS: atom_id res chain seq x y z
N ALA A 1 -1.25 13.83 26.39
CA ALA A 1 -1.36 12.71 27.30
C ALA A 1 -1.46 13.18 28.76
N LYS A 2 -0.43 13.81 29.32
CA LYS A 2 -0.41 14.20 30.79
C LYS A 2 -1.57 15.10 31.17
N LYS A 3 -1.94 16.10 30.34
CA LYS A 3 -3.11 16.98 30.60
C LYS A 3 -4.45 16.23 30.61
N MET A 4 -4.50 15.04 30.00
CA MET A 4 -5.68 14.17 29.97
C MET A 4 -5.64 13.05 31.00
N GLY A 5 -4.65 13.08 31.93
CA GLY A 5 -4.51 12.10 33.01
C GLY A 5 -3.67 10.84 32.67
N TYR A 6 -3.16 10.73 31.46
CA TYR A 6 -2.33 9.59 31.07
C TYR A 6 -0.87 9.78 31.53
N LYS A 7 -0.23 8.71 31.99
CA LYS A 7 1.19 8.72 32.40
C LYS A 7 2.12 9.18 31.26
N ASN A 8 1.85 8.73 30.04
CA ASN A 8 2.61 9.07 28.84
C ASN A 8 1.72 8.95 27.58
N TYR A 9 2.31 9.07 26.39
CA TYR A 9 1.56 9.03 25.14
C TYR A 9 1.17 7.61 24.72
N VAL A 10 1.82 6.55 25.21
CA VAL A 10 1.61 5.18 24.71
C VAL A 10 0.15 4.77 24.81
N GLU A 11 -0.44 4.85 26.03
CA GLU A 11 -1.85 4.50 26.26
C GLU A 11 -2.80 5.38 25.44
N LEU A 12 -2.59 6.70 25.46
CA LEU A 12 -3.38 7.62 24.63
C LEU A 12 -3.23 7.29 23.13
N GLY A 13 -2.04 6.90 22.68
CA GLY A 13 -1.77 6.50 21.32
C GLY A 13 -2.60 5.29 20.89
N TYR A 14 -2.76 4.30 21.75
CA TYR A 14 -3.62 3.14 21.49
C TYR A 14 -5.08 3.56 21.31
N HIS A 15 -5.61 4.42 22.19
CA HIS A 15 -6.97 4.96 22.04
C HIS A 15 -7.13 5.75 20.73
N ARG A 16 -6.17 6.59 20.38
CA ARG A 16 -6.21 7.37 19.13
C ARG A 16 -6.14 6.53 17.87
N MET A 17 -5.55 5.33 17.94
CA MET A 17 -5.52 4.37 16.84
C MET A 17 -6.72 3.40 16.86
N GLY A 18 -7.74 3.67 17.68
CA GLY A 18 -8.93 2.80 17.80
C GLY A 18 -8.65 1.42 18.42
N ARG A 19 -7.51 1.23 19.06
CA ARG A 19 -7.12 -0.04 19.69
C ARG A 19 -7.67 -0.10 21.10
N ILE A 20 -8.94 -0.49 21.26
CA ILE A 20 -9.68 -0.47 22.51
C ILE A 20 -9.85 -1.85 23.15
N ASP A 21 -9.63 -2.92 22.41
CA ASP A 21 -9.81 -4.32 22.83
C ASP A 21 -8.48 -5.03 23.13
N TYR A 22 -7.35 -4.36 22.94
CA TYR A 22 -6.02 -4.84 23.33
C TYR A 22 -5.08 -3.68 23.68
N ASP A 23 -4.06 -3.96 24.50
CA ASP A 23 -3.11 -3.01 25.05
C ASP A 23 -1.68 -3.23 24.57
N GLN A 24 -0.76 -2.43 25.12
CA GLN A 24 0.66 -2.51 24.81
C GLN A 24 1.30 -3.86 25.21
N ASP A 25 0.77 -4.55 26.24
CA ASP A 25 1.36 -5.81 26.72
C ASP A 25 1.04 -6.95 25.75
N LYS A 26 -0.18 -6.94 25.19
CA LYS A 26 -0.56 -7.85 24.09
C LYS A 26 0.34 -7.65 22.87
N VAL A 27 0.57 -6.39 22.49
CA VAL A 27 1.46 -6.06 21.35
C VAL A 27 2.92 -6.38 21.67
N LYS A 28 3.35 -6.24 22.93
CA LYS A 28 4.69 -6.67 23.35
C LYS A 28 4.87 -8.17 23.14
N THR A 29 3.93 -8.98 23.61
CA THR A 29 3.93 -10.44 23.37
C THR A 29 4.02 -10.78 21.89
N PHE A 30 3.22 -10.10 21.05
CA PHE A 30 3.30 -10.29 19.60
C PHE A 30 4.70 -9.99 19.05
N ARG A 31 5.32 -8.86 19.45
CA ARG A 31 6.69 -8.53 19.01
C ARG A 31 7.73 -9.53 19.48
N GLU A 32 7.58 -10.06 20.71
CA GLU A 32 8.47 -11.10 21.23
C GLU A 32 8.35 -12.40 20.42
N ASN A 33 7.13 -12.81 20.06
CA ASN A 33 6.92 -13.96 19.19
C ASN A 33 7.53 -13.73 17.80
N VAL A 34 7.33 -12.55 17.21
CA VAL A 34 7.98 -12.20 15.93
C VAL A 34 9.50 -12.29 16.04
N LEU A 35 10.09 -11.73 17.11
CA LEU A 35 11.53 -11.75 17.32
C LEU A 35 12.08 -13.17 17.48
N ASN A 36 11.37 -14.02 18.22
CA ASN A 36 11.83 -15.36 18.55
C ASN A 36 11.54 -16.40 17.45
N ASP A 37 10.42 -16.26 16.75
CA ASP A 37 9.92 -17.29 15.84
C ASP A 37 10.09 -16.90 14.36
N ILE A 38 9.85 -15.64 14.02
CA ILE A 38 9.84 -15.19 12.61
C ILE A 38 11.23 -14.68 12.19
N VAL A 39 11.86 -13.81 13.00
CA VAL A 39 13.14 -13.19 12.64
C VAL A 39 14.23 -14.22 12.33
N PRO A 40 14.41 -15.33 13.07
CA PRO A 40 15.40 -16.34 12.72
C PRO A 40 15.16 -16.99 11.37
N VAL A 41 13.90 -17.25 11.02
CA VAL A 41 13.50 -17.81 9.72
C VAL A 41 13.82 -16.83 8.59
N VAL A 42 13.41 -15.58 8.74
CA VAL A 42 13.67 -14.52 7.75
C VAL A 42 15.17 -14.30 7.57
N SER A 43 15.95 -14.30 8.67
CA SER A 43 17.42 -14.14 8.61
C SER A 43 18.09 -15.27 7.82
N ARG A 44 17.62 -16.51 8.00
CA ARG A 44 18.10 -17.66 7.22
C ARG A 44 17.75 -17.50 5.74
N LEU A 45 16.49 -17.17 5.41
CA LEU A 45 16.05 -16.97 4.03
C LEU A 45 16.85 -15.86 3.33
N ARG A 46 17.12 -14.75 4.02
CA ARG A 46 17.96 -13.66 3.49
C ARG A 46 19.40 -14.11 3.25
N THR A 47 19.98 -14.89 4.16
CA THR A 47 21.32 -15.44 3.97
C THR A 47 21.38 -16.38 2.76
N GLU A 48 20.38 -17.23 2.60
CA GLU A 48 20.27 -18.13 1.45
C GLU A 48 20.08 -17.33 0.14
N ASN A 49 19.26 -16.26 0.17
CA ASN A 49 19.07 -15.38 -0.96
C ASN A 49 20.36 -14.66 -1.36
N ALA A 50 21.09 -14.09 -0.40
CA ALA A 50 22.38 -13.45 -0.64
C ALA A 50 23.38 -14.39 -1.34
N LYS A 51 23.50 -15.64 -0.86
CA LYS A 51 24.31 -16.66 -1.50
C LYS A 51 23.89 -16.97 -2.94
N ARG A 52 22.57 -17.09 -3.17
CA ARG A 52 22.00 -17.33 -4.49
C ARG A 52 22.27 -16.19 -5.47
N LEU A 53 22.28 -14.96 -4.97
CA LEU A 53 22.55 -13.74 -5.74
C LEU A 53 24.05 -13.43 -5.89
N GLY A 54 24.93 -14.16 -5.18
CA GLY A 54 26.37 -13.89 -5.18
C GLY A 54 26.76 -12.60 -4.46
N ILE A 55 25.97 -12.18 -3.47
CA ILE A 55 26.20 -10.97 -2.67
C ILE A 55 26.91 -11.36 -1.37
N ASP A 56 28.19 -11.01 -1.23
CA ASP A 56 29.01 -11.33 -0.05
C ASP A 56 28.72 -10.39 1.13
N ASP A 57 28.43 -9.12 0.87
CA ASP A 57 28.16 -8.08 1.85
C ASP A 57 26.74 -7.51 1.70
N TYR A 58 25.76 -8.30 2.12
CA TYR A 58 24.33 -8.01 2.00
C TYR A 58 23.93 -6.77 2.80
N LYS A 59 23.34 -5.80 2.14
CA LYS A 59 22.90 -4.53 2.70
C LYS A 59 21.37 -4.41 2.73
N LEU A 60 20.87 -3.41 3.44
CA LEU A 60 19.44 -3.17 3.56
C LEU A 60 18.77 -2.94 2.18
N TYR A 61 19.46 -2.30 1.26
CA TYR A 61 18.96 -2.04 -0.08
C TYR A 61 18.94 -3.27 -1.00
N ASP A 62 19.57 -4.37 -0.58
CA ASP A 62 19.52 -5.65 -1.32
C ASP A 62 18.28 -6.49 -0.93
N ASN A 63 17.50 -6.05 0.07
CA ASN A 63 16.37 -6.82 0.57
C ASN A 63 15.30 -7.11 -0.48
N ASP A 64 15.13 -6.22 -1.44
CA ASP A 64 14.09 -6.30 -2.47
C ASP A 64 14.58 -7.03 -3.73
N VAL A 65 15.89 -7.35 -3.81
CA VAL A 65 16.43 -8.11 -4.92
C VAL A 65 16.21 -9.61 -4.68
N ILE A 66 15.36 -10.23 -5.49
CA ILE A 66 14.97 -11.64 -5.31
C ILE A 66 15.56 -12.52 -6.44
N ILE A 67 15.69 -11.99 -7.65
CA ILE A 67 16.02 -12.78 -8.85
C ILE A 67 17.42 -12.41 -9.34
N PRO A 68 18.31 -13.42 -9.57
CA PRO A 68 19.59 -13.17 -10.24
C PRO A 68 19.37 -12.50 -11.62
N GLY A 69 20.04 -11.36 -11.84
CA GLY A 69 19.89 -10.60 -13.08
C GLY A 69 18.86 -9.47 -13.03
N GLY A 70 18.20 -9.28 -11.88
CA GLY A 70 17.23 -8.22 -11.62
C GLY A 70 15.79 -8.70 -11.51
N ASP A 71 14.98 -7.90 -10.86
CA ASP A 71 13.58 -8.22 -10.66
C ASP A 71 12.76 -7.97 -11.94
N PRO A 72 11.57 -8.59 -12.08
CA PRO A 72 10.69 -8.35 -13.22
C PRO A 72 10.33 -6.87 -13.33
N VAL A 73 10.32 -6.39 -14.55
CA VAL A 73 9.84 -5.04 -14.88
C VAL A 73 8.51 -5.15 -15.63
N PRO A 74 7.65 -4.13 -15.57
CA PRO A 74 6.44 -4.10 -16.38
C PRO A 74 6.76 -4.27 -17.88
N ALA A 75 5.84 -4.90 -18.64
CA ALA A 75 5.99 -5.11 -20.06
C ALA A 75 5.93 -3.81 -20.90
N GLY A 76 5.69 -2.68 -20.26
CA GLY A 76 5.64 -1.37 -20.88
C GLY A 76 5.65 -0.24 -19.85
N GLY A 77 5.52 0.98 -20.29
CA GLY A 77 5.45 2.15 -19.43
C GLY A 77 4.05 2.43 -18.89
N LYS A 78 3.84 3.65 -18.41
CA LYS A 78 2.57 4.11 -17.83
C LYS A 78 1.36 3.82 -18.73
N ALA A 79 1.46 4.11 -20.03
CA ALA A 79 0.33 3.93 -20.94
C ALA A 79 -0.10 2.47 -21.07
N GLU A 80 0.86 1.56 -21.16
CA GLU A 80 0.62 0.11 -21.25
C GLU A 80 0.08 -0.44 -19.95
N ILE A 81 0.57 0.03 -18.79
CA ILE A 81 0.06 -0.36 -17.46
C ILE A 81 -1.40 0.07 -17.32
N PHE A 82 -1.75 1.29 -17.72
CA PHE A 82 -3.14 1.77 -17.68
C PHE A 82 -4.05 1.02 -18.64
N ALA A 83 -3.58 0.69 -19.84
CA ALA A 83 -4.34 -0.12 -20.80
C ALA A 83 -4.61 -1.53 -20.25
N ALA A 84 -3.59 -2.18 -19.69
CA ALA A 84 -3.73 -3.49 -19.06
C ALA A 84 -4.65 -3.46 -17.84
N ALA A 85 -4.57 -2.43 -17.00
CA ALA A 85 -5.47 -2.25 -15.88
C ALA A 85 -6.92 -2.09 -16.36
N ARG A 86 -7.18 -1.28 -17.39
CA ARG A 86 -8.51 -1.11 -17.98
C ARG A 86 -9.08 -2.46 -18.44
N GLU A 87 -8.31 -3.25 -19.19
CA GLU A 87 -8.74 -4.59 -19.61
C GLU A 87 -9.04 -5.51 -18.42
N MET A 88 -8.17 -5.53 -17.42
CA MET A 88 -8.32 -6.35 -16.22
C MET A 88 -9.63 -6.01 -15.48
N TYR A 89 -9.89 -4.74 -15.21
CA TYR A 89 -11.09 -4.31 -14.49
C TYR A 89 -12.37 -4.55 -15.30
N HIS A 90 -12.35 -4.40 -16.62
CA HIS A 90 -13.47 -4.77 -17.49
C HIS A 90 -13.71 -6.29 -17.51
N ALA A 91 -12.66 -7.11 -17.47
CA ALA A 91 -12.78 -8.57 -17.40
C ALA A 91 -13.33 -9.07 -16.05
N MET A 92 -13.17 -8.30 -14.98
CA MET A 92 -13.73 -8.63 -13.66
C MET A 92 -15.25 -8.43 -13.60
N GLY A 93 -15.80 -7.45 -14.34
CA GLY A 93 -17.24 -7.21 -14.39
C GLY A 93 -17.59 -5.82 -14.89
N GLU A 94 -18.89 -5.60 -15.11
CA GLU A 94 -19.41 -4.32 -15.63
C GLU A 94 -19.16 -3.15 -14.68
N GLU A 95 -19.35 -3.36 -13.37
CA GLU A 95 -19.21 -2.31 -12.36
C GLU A 95 -17.74 -1.91 -12.15
N THR A 96 -16.83 -2.87 -12.13
CA THR A 96 -15.40 -2.62 -12.05
C THR A 96 -14.86 -1.95 -13.33
N GLY A 97 -15.40 -2.30 -14.49
CA GLY A 97 -15.10 -1.61 -15.75
C GLY A 97 -15.54 -0.14 -15.73
N LYS A 98 -16.75 0.16 -15.27
CA LYS A 98 -17.23 1.55 -15.09
C LYS A 98 -16.37 2.33 -14.11
N PHE A 99 -15.96 1.69 -13.02
CA PHE A 99 -15.07 2.30 -12.04
C PHE A 99 -13.73 2.74 -12.64
N ILE A 100 -13.03 1.82 -13.34
CA ILE A 100 -11.70 2.16 -13.88
C ILE A 100 -11.79 3.19 -14.99
N ASP A 101 -12.83 3.15 -15.83
CA ASP A 101 -13.09 4.16 -16.83
C ASP A 101 -13.30 5.53 -16.18
N MET A 102 -14.15 5.63 -15.17
CA MET A 102 -14.38 6.87 -14.43
C MET A 102 -13.07 7.42 -13.81
N MET A 103 -12.23 6.55 -13.22
CA MET A 103 -10.96 6.96 -12.63
C MET A 103 -9.99 7.54 -13.68
N ILE A 104 -9.90 6.89 -14.85
CA ILE A 104 -9.01 7.32 -15.94
C ILE A 104 -9.56 8.59 -16.62
N ASP A 105 -10.83 8.61 -16.95
CA ASP A 105 -11.46 9.71 -17.69
C ASP A 105 -11.54 11.01 -16.86
N ASN A 106 -11.58 10.90 -15.53
CA ASN A 106 -11.52 12.03 -14.60
C ASN A 106 -10.10 12.44 -14.19
N ASP A 107 -9.03 11.85 -14.79
CA ASP A 107 -7.63 12.10 -14.45
C ASP A 107 -7.36 11.92 -12.94
N ALA A 108 -7.95 10.88 -12.35
CA ALA A 108 -7.91 10.61 -10.91
C ALA A 108 -6.63 9.88 -10.45
N PHE A 109 -5.57 9.95 -11.24
CA PHE A 109 -4.26 9.34 -10.98
C PHE A 109 -3.13 10.35 -11.15
N ASP A 110 -2.42 10.66 -10.08
CA ASP A 110 -1.14 11.36 -10.15
C ASP A 110 0.00 10.36 -9.90
N VAL A 111 0.48 9.71 -10.94
CA VAL A 111 1.47 8.62 -10.81
C VAL A 111 2.88 8.99 -11.30
N ASP A 112 3.05 10.12 -11.99
CA ASP A 112 4.35 10.52 -12.52
C ASP A 112 5.28 11.03 -11.41
N SER A 113 6.48 10.46 -11.31
CA SER A 113 7.53 10.95 -10.41
C SER A 113 8.04 12.30 -10.89
N ARG A 114 8.22 13.25 -9.98
CA ARG A 114 8.77 14.56 -10.27
C ARG A 114 9.42 15.21 -9.04
N LYS A 115 10.29 16.20 -9.27
CA LYS A 115 10.94 16.95 -8.19
C LYS A 115 9.89 17.59 -7.27
N ASN A 116 10.13 17.49 -5.96
CA ASN A 116 9.28 18.03 -4.89
C ASN A 116 7.89 17.36 -4.74
N LYS A 117 7.62 16.27 -5.45
CA LYS A 117 6.44 15.46 -5.19
C LYS A 117 6.65 14.61 -3.92
N TRP A 118 5.61 14.45 -3.13
CA TRP A 118 5.62 13.56 -1.97
C TRP A 118 5.94 12.13 -2.39
N GLY A 119 6.81 11.44 -1.65
CA GLY A 119 7.18 10.05 -1.91
C GLY A 119 6.09 9.06 -1.47
N GLY A 120 6.22 7.81 -1.95
CA GLY A 120 5.25 6.75 -1.66
C GLY A 120 4.04 6.78 -2.58
N GLY A 121 3.00 6.04 -2.18
CA GLY A 121 1.71 5.97 -2.83
C GLY A 121 0.60 5.90 -1.80
N TYR A 122 -0.58 6.38 -2.14
CA TYR A 122 -1.79 6.25 -1.34
C TYR A 122 -3.04 6.51 -2.18
N CYS A 123 -4.15 5.91 -1.75
CA CYS A 123 -5.48 6.28 -2.20
C CYS A 123 -6.11 7.25 -1.19
N THR A 124 -6.82 8.23 -1.68
CA THR A 124 -7.68 9.13 -0.90
C THR A 124 -8.98 9.35 -1.66
N GLU A 125 -9.88 10.15 -1.12
CA GLU A 125 -11.12 10.48 -1.80
C GLU A 125 -11.54 11.92 -1.57
N PHE A 126 -12.35 12.42 -2.49
CA PHE A 126 -13.07 13.67 -2.39
C PHE A 126 -14.58 13.38 -2.20
N PRO A 127 -15.06 13.26 -0.93
CA PRO A 127 -16.41 12.75 -0.65
C PRO A 127 -17.52 13.55 -1.34
N LYS A 128 -17.35 14.89 -1.42
CA LYS A 128 -18.30 15.79 -2.08
C LYS A 128 -18.52 15.44 -3.56
N TYR A 129 -17.47 14.90 -4.20
CA TYR A 129 -17.47 14.55 -5.62
C TYR A 129 -17.64 13.05 -5.85
N LYS A 130 -17.69 12.25 -4.77
CA LYS A 130 -17.66 10.77 -4.81
C LYS A 130 -16.52 10.25 -5.68
N GLN A 131 -15.39 10.97 -5.63
CA GLN A 131 -14.23 10.73 -6.48
C GLN A 131 -13.06 10.23 -5.66
N PRO A 132 -12.67 8.95 -5.78
CA PRO A 132 -11.37 8.46 -5.31
C PRO A 132 -10.24 9.08 -6.12
N PHE A 133 -9.06 9.17 -5.52
CA PHE A 133 -7.86 9.71 -6.15
C PHE A 133 -6.64 8.93 -5.69
N ILE A 134 -5.74 8.60 -6.60
CA ILE A 134 -4.51 7.85 -6.32
C ILE A 134 -3.31 8.74 -6.62
N LEU A 135 -2.45 8.92 -5.59
CA LEU A 135 -1.12 9.47 -5.74
C LEU A 135 -0.11 8.32 -5.68
N ALA A 136 0.82 8.27 -6.62
CA ALA A 136 1.92 7.32 -6.63
C ALA A 136 3.15 7.92 -7.31
N ASN A 137 4.24 7.17 -7.37
CA ASN A 137 5.48 7.58 -8.02
C ASN A 137 6.01 6.44 -8.87
N PHE A 138 5.57 6.33 -10.09
CA PHE A 138 6.04 5.31 -11.03
C PHE A 138 7.53 5.46 -11.30
N ASN A 139 8.22 4.34 -11.30
CA ASN A 139 9.68 4.26 -11.44
C ASN A 139 10.15 3.14 -12.39
N GLY A 140 9.24 2.48 -13.09
CA GLY A 140 9.55 1.40 -14.05
C GLY A 140 9.77 0.03 -13.39
N THR A 141 9.36 -0.16 -12.14
CA THR A 141 9.44 -1.44 -11.43
C THR A 141 8.08 -2.13 -11.33
N ALA A 142 8.08 -3.38 -10.87
CA ALA A 142 6.84 -4.13 -10.59
C ALA A 142 5.89 -3.36 -9.63
N GLY A 143 6.42 -2.50 -8.75
CA GLY A 143 5.63 -1.63 -7.87
C GLY A 143 4.65 -0.71 -8.61
N ASP A 144 4.92 -0.35 -9.85
CA ASP A 144 3.98 0.43 -10.67
C ASP A 144 2.71 -0.36 -10.99
N VAL A 145 2.84 -1.69 -11.17
CA VAL A 145 1.70 -2.59 -11.36
C VAL A 145 0.95 -2.78 -10.03
N ASP A 146 1.67 -2.89 -8.91
CA ASP A 146 1.07 -3.02 -7.58
C ASP A 146 0.17 -1.82 -7.24
N VAL A 147 0.52 -0.62 -7.66
CA VAL A 147 -0.35 0.56 -7.51
C VAL A 147 -1.71 0.35 -8.17
N MET A 148 -1.75 -0.21 -9.39
CA MET A 148 -2.99 -0.43 -10.14
C MET A 148 -3.82 -1.60 -9.60
N THR A 149 -3.28 -2.42 -8.73
CA THR A 149 -4.00 -3.52 -8.07
C THR A 149 -4.33 -3.20 -6.61
N HIS A 150 -3.39 -2.63 -5.87
CA HIS A 150 -3.54 -2.32 -4.45
C HIS A 150 -4.29 -0.99 -4.22
N GLU A 151 -3.72 0.13 -4.67
CA GLU A 151 -4.34 1.45 -4.45
C GLU A 151 -5.68 1.59 -5.20
N ALA A 152 -5.77 1.01 -6.39
CA ALA A 152 -7.04 0.99 -7.11
C ALA A 152 -8.08 0.06 -6.45
N GLY A 153 -7.65 -0.94 -5.68
CA GLY A 153 -8.55 -1.73 -4.82
C GLY A 153 -9.18 -0.87 -3.72
N HIS A 154 -8.41 -0.01 -3.05
CA HIS A 154 -8.94 0.98 -2.09
C HIS A 154 -9.89 1.97 -2.78
N ALA A 155 -9.53 2.45 -3.96
CA ALA A 155 -10.37 3.35 -4.74
C ALA A 155 -11.69 2.70 -5.16
N LEU A 156 -11.67 1.43 -5.56
CA LEU A 156 -12.86 0.65 -5.89
C LEU A 156 -13.78 0.51 -4.67
N ASN A 157 -13.22 0.19 -3.50
CA ASN A 157 -14.00 0.14 -2.26
C ASN A 157 -14.66 1.49 -1.97
N ALA A 158 -13.90 2.59 -2.09
CA ALA A 158 -14.43 3.93 -1.90
C ALA A 158 -15.56 4.27 -2.90
N TYR A 159 -15.40 3.89 -4.16
CA TYR A 159 -16.40 4.04 -5.22
C TYR A 159 -17.70 3.28 -4.92
N LEU A 160 -17.59 2.00 -4.55
CA LEU A 160 -18.75 1.15 -4.30
C LEU A 160 -19.60 1.57 -3.09
N ILE A 161 -18.98 2.18 -2.08
CA ILE A 161 -19.69 2.62 -0.87
C ILE A 161 -20.08 4.10 -0.88
N ALA A 162 -19.72 4.84 -1.93
CA ALA A 162 -19.91 6.30 -1.99
C ALA A 162 -21.37 6.76 -1.76
N ASP A 163 -22.35 5.98 -2.19
CA ASP A 163 -23.78 6.30 -2.04
C ASP A 163 -24.36 5.88 -0.68
N ASN A 164 -23.68 5.00 0.06
CA ASN A 164 -24.18 4.38 1.29
C ASN A 164 -23.48 4.90 2.55
N ARG A 165 -22.66 5.94 2.45
CA ARG A 165 -21.85 6.41 3.58
C ARG A 165 -22.62 7.26 4.55
N PHE A 166 -22.59 6.86 5.81
CA PHE A 166 -22.76 7.79 6.92
C PHE A 166 -21.46 8.58 7.11
N ALA A 167 -21.56 9.87 7.41
CA ALA A 167 -20.43 10.79 7.52
C ALA A 167 -19.30 10.40 8.52
N LEU A 168 -19.52 9.36 9.33
CA LEU A 168 -18.57 8.83 10.31
C LEU A 168 -17.75 7.61 9.83
N GLU A 169 -18.02 7.05 8.65
CA GLU A 169 -17.35 5.86 8.13
C GLU A 169 -16.24 6.19 7.13
N ILE A 170 -15.77 7.43 7.12
CA ILE A 170 -14.73 7.91 6.22
C ILE A 170 -13.38 7.50 6.79
N GLY A 171 -12.94 6.33 6.44
CA GLY A 171 -11.61 5.85 6.74
C GLY A 171 -11.16 4.91 5.64
N CYS A 172 -10.49 5.43 4.60
CA CYS A 172 -9.49 4.65 3.90
C CYS A 172 -8.35 4.45 4.91
N GLY A 173 -8.36 3.32 5.63
CA GLY A 173 -7.29 2.92 6.52
C GLY A 173 -6.21 2.19 5.76
#